data_81b14a6d6b3bf2f4240e19b92d9f1b8a
#
_entry.id   81b14a6d6b3bf2f4240e19b92d9f1b8a
#
_cell.length_a   1.000
_cell.length_b   1.000
_cell.length_c   1.000
_cell.angle_alpha   90.00
_cell.angle_beta   90.00
_cell.angle_gamma   90.00
#
_symmetry.space_group_name_H-M   'P 1'
#
loop_
_entity.id
_entity.type
_entity.pdbx_description
1 polymer ?
#
loop_
_entity_poly.entity_id
_entity_poly.type
_entity_poly.pdbx_seq_one_letter_code
_entity_poly.pdbx_strand_id
1 'polypeptide(L)'
;MSTDHSRSCDDPSLVFYAYLSDPDQQKPFGLQTDLLLDWCHIAREQKQAAYVLPCGSVTTKTDEVIVYDYREGRRFVQKKVQWPFFVLRRTIVFPQALAMPMQREELLFSQYSQLLSLPRTGSDKWSIYRMLSKYPALLPHLPMTLPLRSYAEFTTFLLDYQDVYLKPLRGTQGQSIVRFRNQQQGVLCESEKKQTLLLPRNQRLFAHIARYIHAQEPKFLLQQTVPILHAKWGQRIDFRYLLQAIAKDQIQCTAIVARLAKQDAITTNLSTGSRAIGLDRLDTYFDVRTWQIIDRAVVKGQHIAEQIFEILREKWPYLAELGIDMGISPDGEIKILEVNPVPGRKMLRQINADLRMQSLRTVITYVLSLREMIGVPRKGL
;
A
#
# COMPACT_ATOMS: atom_id res chain seq x y z
N MET A 1 -13.24 -47.17 -28.55
CA MET A 1 -12.03 -46.34 -28.28
C MET A 1 -12.47 -45.14 -27.51
N SER A 2 -12.36 -45.23 -26.20
CA SER A 2 -12.75 -44.19 -25.22
C SER A 2 -11.55 -43.27 -25.06
N THR A 3 -11.65 -42.05 -25.53
CA THR A 3 -10.66 -40.99 -25.27
C THR A 3 -10.92 -40.41 -23.89
N ASP A 4 -10.22 -40.96 -22.94
CA ASP A 4 -10.15 -40.46 -21.57
C ASP A 4 -9.44 -39.09 -21.55
N HIS A 5 -10.21 -38.03 -21.62
CA HIS A 5 -9.74 -36.68 -21.38
C HIS A 5 -9.83 -36.39 -19.87
N SER A 6 -9.03 -37.11 -19.08
CA SER A 6 -8.69 -36.69 -17.75
C SER A 6 -7.85 -35.41 -17.86
N ARG A 7 -8.51 -34.24 -17.94
CA ARG A 7 -7.86 -32.96 -17.68
C ARG A 7 -7.27 -33.05 -16.26
N SER A 8 -5.96 -33.19 -16.18
CA SER A 8 -5.23 -33.02 -14.94
C SER A 8 -5.56 -31.61 -14.45
N CYS A 9 -6.39 -31.52 -13.42
CA CYS A 9 -6.67 -30.27 -12.75
C CYS A 9 -5.35 -29.89 -12.04
N ASP A 10 -4.50 -29.12 -12.75
CA ASP A 10 -3.25 -28.64 -12.19
C ASP A 10 -3.54 -27.80 -10.96
N ASP A 11 -2.70 -27.95 -9.96
CA ASP A 11 -2.81 -27.31 -8.66
C ASP A 11 -2.93 -25.78 -8.83
N PRO A 12 -3.95 -25.09 -8.25
CA PRO A 12 -4.11 -23.66 -8.42
C PRO A 12 -2.87 -22.88 -8.00
N SER A 13 -2.23 -22.24 -8.97
CA SER A 13 -0.99 -21.51 -8.72
C SER A 13 -1.25 -20.11 -8.19
N LEU A 14 -0.37 -19.64 -7.30
CA LEU A 14 -0.25 -18.25 -6.88
C LEU A 14 0.83 -17.57 -7.71
N VAL A 15 0.56 -16.38 -8.22
CA VAL A 15 1.60 -15.52 -8.77
C VAL A 15 1.72 -14.21 -8.01
N PHE A 16 2.96 -13.81 -7.76
CA PHE A 16 3.33 -12.48 -7.33
C PHE A 16 3.56 -11.63 -8.58
N TYR A 17 2.63 -10.74 -8.88
CA TYR A 17 2.69 -9.88 -10.06
C TYR A 17 3.59 -8.68 -9.78
N ALA A 18 4.80 -8.67 -10.38
CA ALA A 18 5.87 -7.74 -10.04
C ALA A 18 6.57 -7.15 -11.27
N TYR A 19 7.18 -5.96 -11.12
CA TYR A 19 7.98 -5.35 -12.16
C TYR A 19 9.34 -6.05 -12.26
N LEU A 20 9.64 -6.57 -13.46
CA LEU A 20 10.93 -7.13 -13.82
C LEU A 20 11.84 -5.98 -14.28
N SER A 21 12.88 -5.68 -13.52
CA SER A 21 13.79 -4.56 -13.81
C SER A 21 14.88 -4.98 -14.82
N ASP A 22 15.46 -6.16 -14.62
CA ASP A 22 16.48 -6.73 -15.50
C ASP A 22 16.56 -8.24 -15.27
N PRO A 23 16.21 -9.07 -16.28
CA PRO A 23 16.17 -10.52 -16.15
C PRO A 23 17.54 -11.17 -15.89
N ASP A 24 18.64 -10.54 -16.31
CA ASP A 24 19.99 -11.08 -16.27
C ASP A 24 20.77 -10.72 -14.99
N GLN A 25 20.19 -9.86 -14.15
CA GLN A 25 20.82 -9.47 -12.87
C GLN A 25 20.53 -10.44 -11.74
N GLN A 26 21.40 -10.43 -10.71
CA GLN A 26 21.15 -11.18 -9.47
C GLN A 26 19.85 -10.77 -8.78
N LYS A 27 19.36 -9.55 -9.02
CA LYS A 27 18.11 -9.00 -8.45
C LYS A 27 17.13 -8.59 -9.56
N PRO A 28 16.55 -9.54 -10.28
CA PRO A 28 15.73 -9.26 -11.46
C PRO A 28 14.50 -8.39 -11.15
N PHE A 29 13.98 -8.44 -9.93
CA PHE A 29 12.87 -7.61 -9.44
C PHE A 29 13.32 -6.44 -8.55
N GLY A 30 14.57 -6.00 -8.70
CA GLY A 30 15.16 -4.91 -7.92
C GLY A 30 15.08 -5.15 -6.41
N LEU A 31 14.67 -4.12 -5.66
CA LEU A 31 14.55 -4.18 -4.19
C LEU A 31 13.50 -5.21 -3.68
N GLN A 32 12.65 -5.74 -4.54
CA GLN A 32 11.65 -6.74 -4.17
C GLN A 32 12.14 -8.17 -4.33
N THR A 33 13.27 -8.41 -4.99
CA THR A 33 13.81 -9.75 -5.26
C THR A 33 13.88 -10.61 -4.00
N ASP A 34 14.49 -10.13 -2.93
CA ASP A 34 14.64 -10.88 -1.69
C ASP A 34 13.28 -11.22 -1.05
N LEU A 35 12.33 -10.29 -1.11
CA LEU A 35 10.97 -10.50 -0.60
C LEU A 35 10.22 -11.57 -1.40
N LEU A 36 10.33 -11.54 -2.70
CA LEU A 36 9.69 -12.51 -3.61
C LEU A 36 10.30 -13.90 -3.47
N LEU A 37 11.64 -13.99 -3.30
CA LEU A 37 12.33 -15.24 -2.99
C LEU A 37 11.84 -15.85 -1.67
N ASP A 38 11.70 -15.04 -0.61
CA ASP A 38 11.20 -15.52 0.68
C ASP A 38 9.76 -16.03 0.56
N TRP A 39 8.87 -15.35 -0.17
CA TRP A 39 7.50 -15.83 -0.39
C TRP A 39 7.45 -17.14 -1.19
N CYS A 40 8.21 -17.24 -2.29
CA CYS A 40 8.26 -18.47 -3.08
C CYS A 40 8.84 -19.64 -2.27
N HIS A 41 9.81 -19.37 -1.40
CA HIS A 41 10.37 -20.37 -0.48
C HIS A 41 9.32 -20.85 0.53
N ILE A 42 8.64 -19.93 1.23
CA ILE A 42 7.57 -20.26 2.19
C ILE A 42 6.43 -21.04 1.51
N ALA A 43 6.03 -20.61 0.31
CA ALA A 43 4.99 -21.31 -0.43
C ALA A 43 5.39 -22.76 -0.72
N ARG A 44 6.63 -22.99 -1.15
CA ARG A 44 7.17 -24.33 -1.39
C ARG A 44 7.17 -25.19 -0.12
N GLU A 45 7.60 -24.64 1.04
CA GLU A 45 7.54 -25.33 2.33
C GLU A 45 6.10 -25.77 2.68
N GLN A 46 5.11 -24.98 2.27
CA GLN A 46 3.69 -25.26 2.51
C GLN A 46 3.01 -26.00 1.35
N LYS A 47 3.78 -26.54 0.41
CA LYS A 47 3.30 -27.27 -0.79
C LYS A 47 2.31 -26.45 -1.64
N GLN A 48 2.50 -25.13 -1.70
CA GLN A 48 1.77 -24.22 -2.57
C GLN A 48 2.63 -23.84 -3.78
N ALA A 49 2.15 -24.10 -5.00
CA ALA A 49 2.78 -23.63 -6.22
C ALA A 49 2.72 -22.09 -6.26
N ALA A 50 3.89 -21.44 -6.24
CA ALA A 50 3.99 -19.99 -6.26
C ALA A 50 5.15 -19.51 -7.15
N TYR A 51 4.88 -18.48 -7.95
CA TYR A 51 5.79 -17.97 -8.97
C TYR A 51 5.78 -16.45 -8.99
N VAL A 52 6.71 -15.83 -9.72
CA VAL A 52 6.66 -14.39 -10.00
C VAL A 52 6.30 -14.18 -11.47
N LEU A 53 5.20 -13.47 -11.71
CA LEU A 53 4.76 -13.09 -13.04
C LEU A 53 5.21 -11.65 -13.34
N PRO A 54 6.04 -11.43 -14.38
CA PRO A 54 6.44 -10.09 -14.78
C PRO A 54 5.25 -9.27 -15.27
N CYS A 55 5.14 -8.02 -14.79
CA CYS A 55 4.11 -7.13 -15.29
C CYS A 55 4.42 -6.65 -16.72
N GLY A 56 3.38 -6.55 -17.56
CA GLY A 56 3.48 -6.22 -18.97
C GLY A 56 3.83 -7.42 -19.87
N SER A 57 3.81 -8.66 -19.34
CA SER A 57 4.19 -9.87 -20.08
C SER A 57 3.02 -10.60 -20.71
N VAL A 58 1.77 -10.25 -20.35
CA VAL A 58 0.56 -10.96 -20.80
C VAL A 58 -0.31 -10.01 -21.61
N THR A 59 -0.52 -10.31 -22.89
CA THR A 59 -1.33 -9.47 -23.80
C THR A 59 -2.76 -9.97 -23.97
N THR A 60 -2.94 -11.30 -23.89
CA THR A 60 -4.23 -11.98 -24.06
C THR A 60 -4.33 -13.16 -23.09
N LYS A 61 -5.56 -13.64 -22.82
CA LYS A 61 -5.74 -14.90 -22.09
C LYS A 61 -5.19 -16.06 -22.93
N THR A 62 -4.26 -16.80 -22.35
CA THR A 62 -3.66 -18.01 -22.89
C THR A 62 -3.80 -19.14 -21.89
N ASP A 63 -3.59 -20.37 -22.30
CA ASP A 63 -3.60 -21.52 -21.37
C ASP A 63 -2.37 -21.53 -20.47
N GLU A 64 -1.25 -21.00 -20.96
CA GLU A 64 0.02 -20.94 -20.24
C GLU A 64 0.59 -19.52 -20.22
N VAL A 65 1.33 -19.21 -19.16
CA VAL A 65 2.09 -17.96 -19.00
C VAL A 65 3.54 -18.26 -18.63
N ILE A 66 4.46 -17.35 -18.99
CA ILE A 66 5.86 -17.41 -18.59
C ILE A 66 6.02 -16.71 -17.25
N VAL A 67 6.54 -17.43 -16.28
CA VAL A 67 6.79 -16.95 -14.91
C VAL A 67 8.25 -17.17 -14.53
N TYR A 68 8.63 -16.61 -13.38
CA TYR A 68 9.91 -16.89 -12.73
C TYR A 68 9.67 -17.79 -11.52
N ASP A 69 10.29 -18.99 -11.57
CA ASP A 69 10.24 -19.99 -10.51
C ASP A 69 11.46 -19.87 -9.60
N TYR A 70 11.23 -20.05 -8.30
CA TYR A 70 12.30 -20.12 -7.29
C TYR A 70 13.11 -21.41 -7.42
N ARG A 71 14.44 -21.31 -7.39
CA ARG A 71 15.36 -22.47 -7.38
C ARG A 71 16.31 -22.40 -6.20
N GLU A 72 16.89 -23.53 -5.87
CA GLU A 72 17.97 -23.62 -4.89
C GLU A 72 19.10 -22.66 -5.22
N GLY A 73 19.79 -22.14 -4.19
CA GLY A 73 20.75 -21.05 -4.35
C GLY A 73 20.10 -19.66 -4.45
N ARG A 74 18.81 -19.52 -4.10
CA ARG A 74 18.05 -18.25 -4.06
C ARG A 74 18.07 -17.50 -5.39
N ARG A 75 17.80 -18.20 -6.47
CA ARG A 75 17.72 -17.62 -7.82
C ARG A 75 16.36 -17.88 -8.48
N PHE A 76 16.03 -17.07 -9.47
CA PHE A 76 14.88 -17.26 -10.34
C PHE A 76 15.27 -17.84 -11.69
N VAL A 77 14.44 -18.74 -12.22
CA VAL A 77 14.53 -19.25 -13.59
C VAL A 77 13.18 -19.16 -14.27
N GLN A 78 13.18 -18.92 -15.58
CA GLN A 78 11.94 -18.88 -16.35
C GLN A 78 11.30 -20.27 -16.43
N LYS A 79 9.97 -20.30 -16.37
CA LYS A 79 9.16 -21.51 -16.49
C LYS A 79 7.82 -21.16 -17.13
N LYS A 80 7.28 -22.07 -17.96
CA LYS A 80 5.88 -22.01 -18.38
C LYS A 80 5.00 -22.71 -17.35
N VAL A 81 3.89 -22.08 -17.01
CA VAL A 81 2.88 -22.64 -16.11
C VAL A 81 1.48 -22.36 -16.66
N GLN A 82 0.49 -23.12 -16.21
CA GLN A 82 -0.92 -22.85 -16.52
C GLN A 82 -1.33 -21.46 -16.04
N TRP A 83 -2.38 -20.91 -16.62
CA TRP A 83 -2.91 -19.61 -16.22
C TRP A 83 -3.11 -19.54 -14.70
N PRO A 84 -2.58 -18.49 -14.01
CA PRO A 84 -2.59 -18.43 -12.56
C PRO A 84 -4.01 -18.28 -12.01
N PHE A 85 -4.32 -19.02 -10.96
CA PHE A 85 -5.61 -18.91 -10.28
C PHE A 85 -5.63 -17.73 -9.29
N PHE A 86 -4.54 -17.54 -8.54
CA PHE A 86 -4.40 -16.45 -7.58
C PHE A 86 -3.35 -15.43 -8.03
N VAL A 87 -3.68 -14.16 -7.95
CA VAL A 87 -2.75 -13.06 -8.33
C VAL A 87 -2.63 -12.05 -7.19
N LEU A 88 -1.44 -11.94 -6.61
CA LEU A 88 -1.10 -10.91 -5.64
C LEU A 88 -0.22 -9.84 -6.29
N ARG A 89 -0.73 -8.63 -6.44
CA ARG A 89 0.03 -7.52 -6.99
C ARG A 89 1.10 -7.03 -6.02
N ARG A 90 2.34 -7.00 -6.53
CA ARG A 90 3.51 -6.47 -5.80
C ARG A 90 4.19 -5.30 -6.51
N THR A 91 3.60 -4.84 -7.61
CA THR A 91 4.14 -3.73 -8.40
C THR A 91 3.86 -2.40 -7.71
N ILE A 92 4.92 -1.69 -7.34
CA ILE A 92 4.86 -0.38 -6.67
C ILE A 92 5.35 0.72 -7.62
N VAL A 93 6.56 0.57 -8.14
CA VAL A 93 7.20 1.49 -9.09
C VAL A 93 7.54 0.74 -10.37
N PHE A 94 7.27 1.34 -11.50
CA PHE A 94 7.52 0.78 -12.84
C PHE A 94 7.58 1.92 -13.88
N PRO A 95 8.21 1.70 -15.04
CA PRO A 95 8.23 2.64 -16.15
C PRO A 95 6.82 3.00 -16.65
N GLN A 96 6.58 4.24 -17.01
CA GLN A 96 5.28 4.72 -17.50
C GLN A 96 4.78 3.93 -18.71
N ALA A 97 5.68 3.42 -19.56
CA ALA A 97 5.34 2.59 -20.71
C ALA A 97 4.54 1.33 -20.35
N LEU A 98 4.72 0.79 -19.14
CA LEU A 98 3.98 -0.38 -18.65
C LEU A 98 2.58 -0.05 -18.11
N ALA A 99 2.19 1.21 -17.99
CA ALA A 99 0.91 1.58 -17.38
C ALA A 99 -0.29 0.99 -18.13
N MET A 100 -0.32 1.09 -19.45
CA MET A 100 -1.40 0.54 -20.29
C MET A 100 -1.36 -0.99 -20.39
N PRO A 101 -0.20 -1.64 -20.66
CA PRO A 101 -0.10 -3.10 -20.56
C PRO A 101 -0.63 -3.64 -19.23
N MET A 102 -0.18 -3.12 -18.10
CA MET A 102 -0.62 -3.55 -16.78
C MET A 102 -2.13 -3.36 -16.54
N GLN A 103 -2.72 -2.30 -17.08
CA GLN A 103 -4.18 -2.09 -16.97
C GLN A 103 -4.94 -3.20 -17.71
N ARG A 104 -4.46 -3.60 -18.90
CA ARG A 104 -5.06 -4.71 -19.67
C ARG A 104 -4.90 -6.05 -18.94
N GLU A 105 -3.72 -6.31 -18.37
CA GLU A 105 -3.47 -7.51 -17.58
C GLU A 105 -4.37 -7.59 -16.34
N GLU A 106 -4.55 -6.48 -15.61
CA GLU A 106 -5.46 -6.44 -14.45
C GLU A 106 -6.92 -6.75 -14.84
N LEU A 107 -7.36 -6.34 -16.03
CA LEU A 107 -8.68 -6.73 -16.56
C LEU A 107 -8.76 -8.24 -16.82
N LEU A 108 -7.73 -8.83 -17.43
CA LEU A 108 -7.66 -10.28 -17.65
C LEU A 108 -7.66 -11.04 -16.31
N PHE A 109 -6.87 -10.60 -15.34
CA PHE A 109 -6.86 -11.24 -14.01
C PHE A 109 -8.19 -11.10 -13.29
N SER A 110 -8.90 -9.97 -13.43
CA SER A 110 -10.22 -9.81 -12.83
C SER A 110 -11.29 -10.73 -13.43
N GLN A 111 -11.11 -11.16 -14.68
CA GLN A 111 -12.02 -12.07 -15.38
C GLN A 111 -11.69 -13.57 -15.17
N TYR A 112 -10.40 -13.89 -15.08
CA TYR A 112 -9.93 -15.27 -15.16
C TYR A 112 -9.12 -15.74 -13.94
N SER A 113 -8.93 -14.89 -12.94
CA SER A 113 -8.17 -15.20 -11.73
C SER A 113 -8.81 -14.56 -10.50
N GLN A 114 -8.39 -14.98 -9.31
CA GLN A 114 -8.76 -14.34 -8.05
C GLN A 114 -7.70 -13.29 -7.69
N LEU A 115 -8.08 -12.01 -7.74
CA LEU A 115 -7.18 -10.91 -7.35
C LEU A 115 -7.12 -10.80 -5.82
N LEU A 116 -5.93 -11.04 -5.26
CA LEU A 116 -5.65 -10.97 -3.83
C LEU A 116 -5.26 -9.55 -3.34
N SER A 117 -5.26 -8.59 -4.22
CA SER A 117 -4.91 -7.18 -3.93
C SER A 117 -5.84 -6.22 -4.66
N LEU A 118 -5.93 -5.00 -4.16
CA LEU A 118 -6.68 -3.97 -4.85
C LEU A 118 -6.09 -3.71 -6.24
N PRO A 119 -6.90 -3.69 -7.32
CA PRO A 119 -6.43 -3.33 -8.66
C PRO A 119 -5.96 -1.87 -8.67
N ARG A 120 -5.10 -1.49 -9.61
CA ARG A 120 -4.66 -0.10 -9.74
C ARG A 120 -5.80 0.83 -10.14
N THR A 121 -6.72 0.34 -10.97
CA THR A 121 -7.91 1.08 -11.38
C THR A 121 -8.96 1.05 -10.26
N GLY A 122 -9.35 2.23 -9.78
CA GLY A 122 -10.36 2.37 -8.73
C GLY A 122 -9.84 2.13 -7.30
N SER A 123 -8.51 2.00 -7.10
CA SER A 123 -7.86 1.98 -5.79
C SER A 123 -6.80 3.08 -5.59
N ASP A 124 -6.87 4.14 -6.40
CA ASP A 124 -6.12 5.36 -6.12
C ASP A 124 -6.65 6.07 -4.85
N LYS A 125 -5.87 7.00 -4.32
CA LYS A 125 -6.19 7.68 -3.05
C LYS A 125 -7.58 8.34 -3.04
N TRP A 126 -8.01 8.92 -4.17
CA TRP A 126 -9.32 9.55 -4.27
C TRP A 126 -10.46 8.54 -4.31
N SER A 127 -10.30 7.48 -5.08
CA SER A 127 -11.29 6.40 -5.17
C SER A 127 -11.52 5.73 -3.82
N ILE A 128 -10.46 5.45 -3.08
CA ILE A 128 -10.54 4.90 -1.71
C ILE A 128 -11.20 5.92 -0.77
N TYR A 129 -10.76 7.19 -0.76
CA TYR A 129 -11.36 8.23 0.06
C TYR A 129 -12.88 8.33 -0.18
N ARG A 130 -13.32 8.40 -1.42
CA ARG A 130 -14.74 8.44 -1.79
C ARG A 130 -15.52 7.21 -1.35
N MET A 131 -14.89 6.06 -1.30
CA MET A 131 -15.51 4.82 -0.83
C MET A 131 -15.70 4.88 0.68
N LEU A 132 -14.66 5.21 1.41
CA LEU A 132 -14.70 5.29 2.88
C LEU A 132 -15.59 6.43 3.39
N SER A 133 -15.67 7.55 2.66
CA SER A 133 -16.52 8.70 3.04
C SER A 133 -18.03 8.42 2.96
N LYS A 134 -18.45 7.29 2.40
CA LYS A 134 -19.85 6.85 2.42
C LYS A 134 -20.27 6.26 3.77
N TYR A 135 -19.31 5.97 4.65
CA TYR A 135 -19.56 5.34 5.94
C TYR A 135 -19.48 6.39 7.05
N PRO A 136 -20.62 6.77 7.67
CA PRO A 136 -20.66 7.83 8.68
C PRO A 136 -19.69 7.62 9.85
N ALA A 137 -19.48 6.37 10.26
CA ALA A 137 -18.54 6.03 11.33
C ALA A 137 -17.08 6.38 11.01
N LEU A 138 -16.69 6.46 9.73
CA LEU A 138 -15.33 6.79 9.31
C LEU A 138 -15.12 8.30 9.04
N LEU A 139 -16.19 9.08 8.87
CA LEU A 139 -16.09 10.52 8.55
C LEU A 139 -15.23 11.31 9.55
N PRO A 140 -15.35 11.12 10.89
CA PRO A 140 -14.53 11.83 11.87
C PRO A 140 -13.02 11.52 11.74
N HIS A 141 -12.69 10.39 11.13
CA HIS A 141 -11.31 9.90 10.97
C HIS A 141 -10.68 10.28 9.63
N LEU A 142 -11.47 10.74 8.65
CA LEU A 142 -11.00 11.12 7.33
C LEU A 142 -10.66 12.60 7.27
N PRO A 143 -9.39 13.00 7.03
CA PRO A 143 -9.06 14.38 6.72
C PRO A 143 -9.80 14.84 5.47
N MET A 144 -10.35 16.06 5.48
CA MET A 144 -10.99 16.59 4.28
C MET A 144 -10.02 16.51 3.09
N THR A 145 -10.50 15.98 2.00
CA THR A 145 -9.69 15.70 0.81
C THR A 145 -10.51 15.99 -0.44
N LEU A 146 -9.89 16.63 -1.44
CA LEU A 146 -10.48 16.84 -2.76
C LEU A 146 -9.43 16.80 -3.88
N PRO A 147 -9.81 16.45 -5.11
CA PRO A 147 -8.92 16.54 -6.27
C PRO A 147 -8.63 18.00 -6.62
N LEU A 148 -7.39 18.32 -6.94
CA LEU A 148 -7.01 19.67 -7.40
C LEU A 148 -7.33 19.84 -8.88
N ARG A 149 -8.33 20.67 -9.22
CA ARG A 149 -8.75 20.97 -10.60
C ARG A 149 -8.48 22.41 -11.01
N SER A 150 -8.47 23.34 -10.06
CA SER A 150 -8.31 24.76 -10.36
C SER A 150 -7.53 25.49 -9.26
N TYR A 151 -7.02 26.67 -9.62
CA TYR A 151 -6.40 27.57 -8.66
C TYR A 151 -7.41 28.11 -7.63
N ALA A 152 -8.65 28.34 -8.04
CA ALA A 152 -9.71 28.76 -7.14
C ALA A 152 -9.99 27.70 -6.05
N GLU A 153 -10.10 26.41 -6.43
CA GLU A 153 -10.23 25.33 -5.46
C GLU A 153 -9.04 25.27 -4.50
N PHE A 154 -7.80 25.44 -4.99
CA PHE A 154 -6.62 25.49 -4.12
C PHE A 154 -6.70 26.63 -3.11
N THR A 155 -7.02 27.84 -3.56
CA THR A 155 -7.05 29.02 -2.69
C THR A 155 -8.17 28.94 -1.66
N THR A 156 -9.37 28.51 -2.04
CA THR A 156 -10.49 28.29 -1.12
C THR A 156 -10.11 27.23 -0.07
N PHE A 157 -9.60 26.09 -0.50
CA PHE A 157 -9.21 25.01 0.41
C PHE A 157 -8.10 25.43 1.37
N LEU A 158 -7.11 26.21 0.89
CA LEU A 158 -6.04 26.72 1.74
C LEU A 158 -6.55 27.79 2.73
N LEU A 159 -7.55 28.59 2.36
CA LEU A 159 -8.18 29.56 3.26
C LEU A 159 -9.00 28.87 4.35
N ASP A 160 -9.72 27.81 4.01
CA ASP A 160 -10.55 27.06 4.96
C ASP A 160 -9.71 26.30 6.00
N TYR A 161 -8.64 25.65 5.55
CA TYR A 161 -7.85 24.72 6.39
C TYR A 161 -6.51 25.27 6.85
N GLN A 162 -6.03 26.40 6.32
CA GLN A 162 -4.78 27.10 6.66
C GLN A 162 -3.49 26.31 6.43
N ASP A 163 -3.52 24.97 6.48
CA ASP A 163 -2.40 24.05 6.36
C ASP A 163 -2.87 22.81 5.59
N VAL A 164 -2.30 22.56 4.42
CA VAL A 164 -2.77 21.53 3.50
C VAL A 164 -1.62 20.79 2.84
N TYR A 165 -1.83 19.51 2.57
CA TYR A 165 -0.96 18.71 1.74
C TYR A 165 -1.48 18.61 0.31
N LEU A 166 -0.56 18.72 -0.64
CA LEU A 166 -0.75 18.32 -2.02
C LEU A 166 -0.08 16.98 -2.23
N LYS A 167 -0.87 15.95 -2.57
CA LYS A 167 -0.41 14.57 -2.72
C LYS A 167 -0.75 14.05 -4.12
N PRO A 168 0.15 13.31 -4.81
CA PRO A 168 -0.24 12.67 -6.06
C PRO A 168 -1.33 11.62 -5.83
N LEU A 169 -2.31 11.54 -6.73
CA LEU A 169 -3.37 10.53 -6.70
C LEU A 169 -2.79 9.11 -6.70
N ARG A 170 -1.79 8.91 -7.55
CA ARG A 170 -1.03 7.66 -7.67
C ARG A 170 0.41 7.95 -7.33
N GLY A 171 1.01 7.11 -6.53
CA GLY A 171 2.38 7.28 -6.09
C GLY A 171 2.56 6.69 -4.71
N THR A 172 3.80 6.35 -4.39
CA THR A 172 4.19 5.72 -3.14
C THR A 172 5.41 6.43 -2.56
N GLN A 173 5.77 6.13 -1.33
CA GLN A 173 7.00 6.60 -0.70
C GLN A 173 7.10 8.12 -0.49
N GLY A 174 5.97 8.86 -0.48
CA GLY A 174 5.96 10.31 -0.23
C GLY A 174 6.52 11.18 -1.37
N GLN A 175 6.87 10.58 -2.51
CA GLN A 175 7.40 11.34 -3.64
C GLN A 175 6.39 12.38 -4.12
N SER A 176 6.87 13.61 -4.37
CA SER A 176 6.07 14.74 -4.85
C SER A 176 4.99 15.22 -3.88
N ILE A 177 5.13 14.96 -2.57
CA ILE A 177 4.27 15.58 -1.56
C ILE A 177 4.78 16.98 -1.28
N VAL A 178 3.86 17.94 -1.26
CA VAL A 178 4.12 19.33 -0.92
C VAL A 178 3.14 19.77 0.16
N ARG A 179 3.61 20.50 1.15
CA ARG A 179 2.80 21.10 2.20
C ARG A 179 2.72 22.60 1.98
N PHE A 180 1.53 23.17 2.04
CA PHE A 180 1.27 24.59 1.94
C PHE A 180 0.68 25.09 3.26
N ARG A 181 1.30 26.11 3.84
CA ARG A 181 0.80 26.79 5.04
C ARG A 181 0.52 28.25 4.75
N ASN A 182 -0.69 28.68 5.08
CA ASN A 182 -1.08 30.05 4.94
C ASN A 182 -0.41 30.88 6.04
N GLN A 183 0.29 31.98 5.67
CA GLN A 183 0.98 32.88 6.60
C GLN A 183 0.65 34.33 6.26
N GLN A 184 0.89 35.26 7.16
CA GLN A 184 0.62 36.69 6.92
C GLN A 184 1.31 37.22 5.65
N GLN A 185 2.56 36.87 5.43
CA GLN A 185 3.38 37.35 4.31
C GLN A 185 3.22 36.58 3.00
N GLY A 186 2.44 35.47 3.00
CA GLY A 186 2.31 34.64 1.82
C GLY A 186 1.94 33.18 2.15
N VAL A 187 2.29 32.28 1.26
CA VAL A 187 2.09 30.85 1.41
C VAL A 187 3.43 30.16 1.53
N LEU A 188 3.69 29.53 2.67
CA LEU A 188 4.89 28.73 2.86
C LEU A 188 4.69 27.37 2.20
N CYS A 189 5.58 27.04 1.26
CA CYS A 189 5.59 25.82 0.49
C CYS A 189 6.78 24.97 0.92
N GLU A 190 6.54 23.77 1.43
CA GLU A 190 7.56 22.83 1.92
C GLU A 190 7.47 21.51 1.12
N SER A 191 8.59 21.01 0.63
CA SER A 191 8.65 19.73 -0.09
C SER A 191 9.52 18.70 0.63
N GLU A 192 9.32 17.42 0.33
CA GLU A 192 10.16 16.32 0.83
C GLU A 192 11.65 16.51 0.55
N LYS A 193 12.00 17.22 -0.52
CA LYS A 193 13.39 17.55 -0.86
C LYS A 193 13.95 18.69 -0.01
N LYS A 194 13.27 19.06 1.08
CA LYS A 194 13.64 20.17 1.99
C LYS A 194 13.73 21.55 1.31
N GLN A 195 13.07 21.74 0.20
CA GLN A 195 12.90 23.06 -0.39
C GLN A 195 11.76 23.76 0.34
N THR A 196 12.09 24.88 0.94
CA THR A 196 11.12 25.75 1.61
C THR A 196 11.08 27.09 0.86
N LEU A 197 9.90 27.45 0.38
CA LEU A 197 9.68 28.69 -0.37
C LEU A 197 8.53 29.46 0.28
N LEU A 198 8.73 30.75 0.53
CA LEU A 198 7.64 31.66 0.86
C LEU A 198 7.17 32.35 -0.42
N LEU A 199 5.97 32.03 -0.86
CA LEU A 199 5.39 32.54 -2.11
C LEU A 199 4.36 33.64 -1.78
N PRO A 200 4.53 34.87 -2.28
CA PRO A 200 3.51 35.92 -2.13
C PRO A 200 2.23 35.51 -2.87
N ARG A 201 1.07 36.00 -2.38
CA ARG A 201 -0.27 35.70 -2.97
C ARG A 201 -0.50 36.52 -4.26
N ASN A 202 0.29 36.25 -5.27
CA ASN A 202 0.25 36.91 -6.57
C ASN A 202 0.50 35.89 -7.71
N GLN A 203 0.91 36.35 -8.87
CA GLN A 203 1.25 35.50 -10.03
C GLN A 203 2.30 34.42 -9.72
N ARG A 204 3.21 34.62 -8.76
CA ARG A 204 4.22 33.60 -8.40
C ARG A 204 3.57 32.37 -7.75
N LEU A 205 2.63 32.58 -6.82
CA LEU A 205 1.87 31.48 -6.24
C LEU A 205 1.01 30.78 -7.32
N PHE A 206 0.32 31.58 -8.15
CA PHE A 206 -0.46 31.02 -9.27
C PHE A 206 0.39 30.16 -10.19
N ALA A 207 1.55 30.65 -10.67
CA ALA A 207 2.45 29.90 -11.54
C ALA A 207 2.99 28.64 -10.87
N HIS A 208 3.23 28.69 -9.54
CA HIS A 208 3.67 27.52 -8.79
C HIS A 208 2.59 26.44 -8.74
N ILE A 209 1.35 26.81 -8.47
CA ILE A 209 0.22 25.86 -8.34
C ILE A 209 -0.24 25.36 -9.72
N ALA A 210 -0.22 26.20 -10.75
CA ALA A 210 -0.63 25.83 -12.11
C ALA A 210 0.09 24.57 -12.63
N ARG A 211 1.32 24.31 -12.19
CA ARG A 211 2.10 23.11 -12.56
C ARG A 211 1.46 21.80 -12.10
N TYR A 212 0.60 21.84 -11.09
CA TYR A 212 -0.08 20.67 -10.52
C TYR A 212 -1.53 20.52 -11.02
N ILE A 213 -2.06 21.54 -11.70
CA ILE A 213 -3.45 21.55 -12.15
C ILE A 213 -3.57 20.76 -13.46
N HIS A 214 -4.42 19.74 -13.43
CA HIS A 214 -4.84 18.95 -14.57
C HIS A 214 -6.37 18.89 -14.53
N ALA A 215 -7.05 19.88 -15.11
CA ALA A 215 -8.47 20.13 -14.90
C ALA A 215 -9.38 18.95 -15.33
N GLN A 216 -9.08 18.33 -16.47
CA GLN A 216 -9.87 17.20 -16.98
C GLN A 216 -9.60 15.89 -16.26
N GLU A 217 -8.32 15.61 -15.96
CA GLU A 217 -7.89 14.40 -15.25
C GLU A 217 -6.97 14.81 -14.08
N PRO A 218 -7.52 15.09 -12.90
CA PRO A 218 -6.72 15.48 -11.74
C PRO A 218 -5.66 14.42 -11.39
N LYS A 219 -4.42 14.87 -11.24
CA LYS A 219 -3.29 13.99 -10.84
C LYS A 219 -2.89 14.19 -9.38
N PHE A 220 -3.43 15.21 -8.73
CA PHE A 220 -3.12 15.56 -7.35
C PHE A 220 -4.37 15.75 -6.52
N LEU A 221 -4.24 15.49 -5.22
CA LEU A 221 -5.23 15.75 -4.19
C LEU A 221 -4.74 16.86 -3.26
N LEU A 222 -5.65 17.73 -2.85
CA LEU A 222 -5.52 18.55 -1.66
C LEU A 222 -6.06 17.77 -0.46
N GLN A 223 -5.33 17.75 0.64
CA GLN A 223 -5.76 17.14 1.87
C GLN A 223 -5.44 18.04 3.05
N GLN A 224 -6.43 18.25 3.92
CA GLN A 224 -6.28 18.95 5.18
C GLN A 224 -5.13 18.34 5.99
N THR A 225 -4.27 19.19 6.54
CA THR A 225 -3.32 18.77 7.58
C THR A 225 -4.08 18.54 8.87
N VAL A 226 -3.88 17.36 9.46
CA VAL A 226 -4.48 17.04 10.76
C VAL A 226 -3.41 17.10 11.85
N PRO A 227 -3.76 17.55 13.06
CA PRO A 227 -2.84 17.49 14.18
C PRO A 227 -2.53 16.03 14.50
N ILE A 228 -1.24 15.71 14.57
CA ILE A 228 -0.76 14.39 15.03
C ILE A 228 0.27 14.59 16.13
N LEU A 229 0.40 13.60 16.99
CA LEU A 229 1.40 13.59 18.04
C LEU A 229 2.82 13.76 17.49
N HIS A 230 3.65 14.41 18.27
CA HIS A 230 5.08 14.53 18.04
C HIS A 230 5.84 13.90 19.21
N ALA A 231 6.92 13.21 18.91
CA ALA A 231 7.83 12.70 19.94
C ALA A 231 8.51 13.85 20.72
N LYS A 232 9.16 13.55 21.84
CA LYS A 232 9.83 14.50 22.74
C LYS A 232 10.70 15.56 22.03
N TRP A 233 11.26 15.21 20.90
CA TRP A 233 12.14 16.09 20.11
C TRP A 233 11.45 16.75 18.91
N GLY A 234 10.11 16.83 18.91
CA GLY A 234 9.34 17.46 17.85
C GLY A 234 9.18 16.65 16.57
N GLN A 235 9.65 15.41 16.54
CA GLN A 235 9.54 14.55 15.38
C GLN A 235 8.10 14.03 15.23
N ARG A 236 7.57 14.05 14.01
CA ARG A 236 6.27 13.49 13.68
C ARG A 236 6.25 11.99 13.85
N ILE A 237 5.13 11.44 14.30
CA ILE A 237 4.90 9.99 14.40
C ILE A 237 3.56 9.64 13.79
N ASP A 238 3.52 8.53 13.08
CA ASP A 238 2.30 7.85 12.66
C ASP A 238 2.43 6.33 12.86
N PHE A 239 1.34 5.62 12.62
CA PHE A 239 1.23 4.20 12.88
C PHE A 239 0.78 3.47 11.62
N ARG A 240 1.56 2.48 11.18
CA ARG A 240 1.21 1.55 10.11
C ARG A 240 0.56 0.31 10.70
N TYR A 241 -0.70 0.08 10.37
CA TYR A 241 -1.42 -1.16 10.63
C TYR A 241 -1.30 -2.07 9.42
N LEU A 242 -0.82 -3.29 9.62
CA LEU A 242 -0.81 -4.32 8.59
C LEU A 242 -1.95 -5.29 8.83
N LEU A 243 -3.01 -5.17 8.05
CA LEU A 243 -4.16 -6.06 8.05
C LEU A 243 -3.95 -7.15 7.03
N GLN A 244 -4.25 -8.39 7.40
CA GLN A 244 -4.16 -9.55 6.52
C GLN A 244 -5.36 -10.48 6.72
N ALA A 245 -5.88 -11.02 5.62
CA ALA A 245 -6.82 -12.12 5.67
C ALA A 245 -6.08 -13.42 6.02
N ILE A 246 -6.69 -14.24 6.87
CA ILE A 246 -6.23 -15.59 7.24
C ILE A 246 -7.16 -16.68 6.70
N ALA A 247 -8.43 -16.33 6.49
CA ALA A 247 -9.44 -17.12 5.81
C ALA A 247 -10.42 -16.16 5.11
N LYS A 248 -11.38 -16.71 4.36
CA LYS A 248 -12.34 -15.91 3.60
C LYS A 248 -13.06 -14.88 4.46
N ASP A 249 -13.47 -15.24 5.68
CA ASP A 249 -14.24 -14.37 6.56
C ASP A 249 -13.47 -14.02 7.86
N GLN A 250 -12.14 -14.19 7.84
CA GLN A 250 -11.30 -13.90 8.98
C GLN A 250 -10.12 -13.02 8.59
N ILE A 251 -9.95 -11.94 9.33
CA ILE A 251 -8.83 -11.02 9.20
C ILE A 251 -8.08 -10.91 10.52
N GLN A 252 -6.84 -10.47 10.44
CA GLN A 252 -6.06 -10.11 11.61
C GLN A 252 -5.23 -8.86 11.36
N CYS A 253 -5.00 -8.09 12.41
CA CYS A 253 -3.94 -7.09 12.44
C CYS A 253 -2.63 -7.79 12.76
N THR A 254 -1.84 -8.12 11.74
CA THR A 254 -0.58 -8.86 11.92
C THR A 254 0.49 -8.03 12.59
N ALA A 255 0.49 -6.72 12.37
CA ALA A 255 1.47 -5.82 12.98
C ALA A 255 0.97 -4.39 13.06
N ILE A 256 1.36 -3.70 14.12
CA ILE A 256 1.26 -2.26 14.26
C ILE A 256 2.68 -1.72 14.47
N VAL A 257 3.10 -0.79 13.61
CA VAL A 257 4.46 -0.24 13.63
C VAL A 257 4.39 1.27 13.69
N ALA A 258 5.02 1.85 14.69
CA ALA A 258 5.21 3.29 14.75
C ALA A 258 6.31 3.71 13.78
N ARG A 259 6.09 4.83 13.06
CA ARG A 259 7.07 5.42 12.15
C ARG A 259 7.46 6.81 12.64
N LEU A 260 8.67 6.95 13.08
CA LEU A 260 9.22 8.21 13.55
C LEU A 260 9.91 8.92 12.39
N ALA A 261 9.41 10.11 12.06
CA ALA A 261 9.98 10.93 11.01
C ALA A 261 11.42 11.35 11.33
N LYS A 262 12.20 11.59 10.29
CA LYS A 262 13.46 12.34 10.46
C LYS A 262 13.13 13.76 10.93
N GLN A 263 14.06 14.40 11.63
CA GLN A 263 13.92 15.78 12.06
C GLN A 263 13.56 16.68 10.86
N ASP A 264 12.58 17.57 11.06
CA ASP A 264 12.06 18.51 10.05
C ASP A 264 11.47 17.89 8.78
N ALA A 265 11.19 16.58 8.78
CA ALA A 265 10.52 15.96 7.66
C ALA A 265 9.01 16.26 7.68
N ILE A 266 8.44 16.50 6.51
CA ILE A 266 6.98 16.75 6.36
C ILE A 266 6.17 15.45 6.35
N THR A 267 6.81 14.29 6.17
CA THR A 267 6.19 12.96 6.19
C THR A 267 6.96 11.96 7.05
N THR A 268 6.34 10.83 7.34
CA THR A 268 6.90 9.71 8.13
C THR A 268 7.37 8.54 7.25
N ASN A 269 7.65 8.78 5.97
CA ASN A 269 8.04 7.72 5.05
C ASN A 269 9.46 7.19 5.31
N LEU A 270 9.61 5.86 5.32
CA LEU A 270 10.93 5.22 5.49
C LEU A 270 11.93 5.52 4.37
N SER A 271 11.44 5.79 3.16
CA SER A 271 12.28 6.17 2.02
C SER A 271 12.93 7.54 2.19
N THR A 272 12.37 8.38 3.04
CA THR A 272 12.89 9.72 3.38
C THR A 272 13.72 9.74 4.67
N GLY A 273 14.05 8.57 5.21
CA GLY A 273 14.94 8.42 6.37
C GLY A 273 14.23 8.32 7.72
N SER A 274 12.90 8.11 7.74
CA SER A 274 12.16 7.78 8.95
C SER A 274 12.55 6.38 9.48
N ARG A 275 12.31 6.14 10.78
CA ARG A 275 12.62 4.86 11.44
C ARG A 275 11.35 4.16 11.85
N ALA A 276 11.35 2.82 11.75
CA ALA A 276 10.34 1.97 12.34
C ALA A 276 10.68 1.70 13.81
N ILE A 277 9.66 1.76 14.67
CA ILE A 277 9.77 1.53 16.10
C ILE A 277 8.66 0.58 16.50
N GLY A 278 9.01 -0.46 17.27
CA GLY A 278 8.03 -1.35 17.89
C GLY A 278 7.23 -0.60 18.97
N LEU A 279 5.99 -1.01 19.18
CA LEU A 279 5.12 -0.40 20.20
C LEU A 279 5.71 -0.53 21.61
N ASP A 280 6.41 -1.62 21.88
CA ASP A 280 7.13 -1.94 23.11
C ASP A 280 8.25 -0.96 23.47
N ARG A 281 8.65 -0.09 22.54
CA ARG A 281 9.74 0.88 22.71
C ARG A 281 9.29 2.33 22.64
N LEU A 282 7.99 2.59 22.54
CA LEU A 282 7.47 3.94 22.39
C LEU A 282 7.54 4.78 23.66
N ASP A 283 7.52 4.17 24.83
CA ASP A 283 7.66 4.84 26.13
C ASP A 283 8.91 5.72 26.22
N THR A 284 9.98 5.36 25.52
CA THR A 284 11.21 6.16 25.45
C THR A 284 11.03 7.50 24.73
N TYR A 285 10.04 7.60 23.84
CA TYR A 285 9.79 8.76 22.99
C TYR A 285 8.70 9.71 23.50
N PHE A 286 7.95 9.30 24.53
CA PHE A 286 6.82 10.06 25.07
C PHE A 286 6.89 10.10 26.59
N ASP A 287 6.24 11.11 27.18
CA ASP A 287 5.93 11.10 28.62
C ASP A 287 4.80 10.10 28.91
N VAL A 288 4.66 9.75 30.21
CA VAL A 288 3.69 8.74 30.67
C VAL A 288 2.26 9.06 30.26
N ARG A 289 1.84 10.34 30.33
CA ARG A 289 0.48 10.75 29.95
C ARG A 289 0.23 10.56 28.47
N THR A 290 1.15 11.01 27.64
CA THR A 290 1.07 10.84 26.17
C THR A 290 1.13 9.37 25.78
N TRP A 291 1.95 8.57 26.47
CA TRP A 291 1.99 7.13 26.25
C TRP A 291 0.63 6.45 26.53
N GLN A 292 -0.05 6.80 27.61
CA GLN A 292 -1.40 6.28 27.91
C GLN A 292 -2.45 6.67 26.86
N ILE A 293 -2.31 7.83 26.25
CA ILE A 293 -3.16 8.23 25.11
C ILE A 293 -2.88 7.33 23.91
N ILE A 294 -1.60 7.12 23.58
CA ILE A 294 -1.19 6.28 22.45
C ILE A 294 -1.69 4.85 22.61
N ASP A 295 -1.49 4.26 23.78
CA ASP A 295 -1.85 2.88 24.09
C ASP A 295 -3.35 2.61 23.81
N ARG A 296 -4.22 3.49 24.32
CA ARG A 296 -5.67 3.43 24.05
C ARG A 296 -6.02 3.70 22.59
N ALA A 297 -5.38 4.69 21.98
CA ALA A 297 -5.65 5.10 20.61
C ALA A 297 -5.20 4.05 19.58
N VAL A 298 -4.12 3.30 19.86
CA VAL A 298 -3.65 2.22 19.00
C VAL A 298 -4.70 1.10 18.88
N VAL A 299 -5.35 0.73 19.99
CA VAL A 299 -6.44 -0.26 19.97
C VAL A 299 -7.65 0.26 19.19
N LYS A 300 -8.06 1.53 19.40
CA LYS A 300 -9.13 2.17 18.61
C LYS A 300 -8.77 2.19 17.11
N GLY A 301 -7.51 2.51 16.80
CA GLY A 301 -6.99 2.51 15.43
C GLY A 301 -7.03 1.14 14.77
N GLN A 302 -6.79 0.06 15.52
CA GLN A 302 -6.90 -1.30 15.00
C GLN A 302 -8.34 -1.61 14.57
N HIS A 303 -9.34 -1.31 15.39
CA HIS A 303 -10.75 -1.51 15.03
C HIS A 303 -11.17 -0.71 13.78
N ILE A 304 -10.69 0.54 13.66
CA ILE A 304 -10.93 1.34 12.46
C ILE A 304 -10.25 0.72 11.23
N ALA A 305 -9.05 0.18 11.40
CA ALA A 305 -8.33 -0.49 10.32
C ALA A 305 -9.06 -1.76 9.84
N GLU A 306 -9.57 -2.54 10.77
CA GLU A 306 -10.39 -3.73 10.50
C GLU A 306 -11.67 -3.35 9.74
N GLN A 307 -12.40 -2.32 10.16
CA GLN A 307 -13.56 -1.80 9.44
C GLN A 307 -13.22 -1.37 8.01
N ILE A 308 -12.11 -0.65 7.81
CA ILE A 308 -11.66 -0.26 6.46
C ILE A 308 -11.40 -1.49 5.59
N PHE A 309 -10.76 -2.52 6.16
CA PHE A 309 -10.45 -3.74 5.44
C PHE A 309 -11.74 -4.45 4.98
N GLU A 310 -12.73 -4.58 5.86
CA GLU A 310 -14.01 -5.20 5.52
C GLU A 310 -14.80 -4.40 4.47
N ILE A 311 -14.87 -3.09 4.58
CA ILE A 311 -15.49 -2.21 3.58
C ILE A 311 -14.85 -2.41 2.19
N LEU A 312 -13.53 -2.54 2.14
CA LEU A 312 -12.84 -2.77 0.87
C LEU A 312 -13.06 -4.20 0.34
N ARG A 313 -13.26 -5.18 1.23
CA ARG A 313 -13.60 -6.56 0.85
C ARG A 313 -15.00 -6.70 0.27
N GLU A 314 -15.95 -5.85 0.59
CA GLU A 314 -17.26 -5.84 -0.08
C GLU A 314 -17.12 -5.75 -1.60
N LYS A 315 -16.14 -4.97 -2.07
CA LYS A 315 -15.85 -4.80 -3.51
C LYS A 315 -14.77 -5.75 -4.03
N TRP A 316 -13.82 -6.12 -3.20
CA TRP A 316 -12.69 -7.00 -3.55
C TRP A 316 -12.62 -8.17 -2.57
N PRO A 317 -13.48 -9.19 -2.74
CA PRO A 317 -13.75 -10.22 -1.72
C PRO A 317 -12.55 -11.11 -1.40
N TYR A 318 -11.55 -11.16 -2.28
CA TYR A 318 -10.33 -11.94 -2.09
C TYR A 318 -9.14 -11.12 -1.59
N LEU A 319 -9.36 -9.87 -1.17
CA LEU A 319 -8.29 -9.01 -0.66
C LEU A 319 -7.50 -9.71 0.46
N ALA A 320 -6.18 -9.91 0.24
CA ALA A 320 -5.32 -10.62 1.17
C ALA A 320 -4.66 -9.70 2.20
N GLU A 321 -4.34 -8.45 1.83
CA GLU A 321 -3.60 -7.56 2.74
C GLU A 321 -3.78 -6.08 2.43
N LEU A 322 -3.68 -5.26 3.48
CA LEU A 322 -3.62 -3.79 3.41
C LEU A 322 -2.63 -3.24 4.44
N GLY A 323 -1.99 -2.15 4.08
CA GLY A 323 -1.32 -1.29 5.05
C GLY A 323 -2.13 -0.01 5.24
N ILE A 324 -2.48 0.34 6.47
CA ILE A 324 -3.23 1.56 6.75
C ILE A 324 -2.38 2.47 7.63
N ASP A 325 -2.15 3.69 7.17
CA ASP A 325 -1.37 4.70 7.89
C ASP A 325 -2.32 5.61 8.66
N MET A 326 -2.12 5.70 9.95
CA MET A 326 -2.95 6.52 10.84
C MET A 326 -2.11 7.42 11.73
N GLY A 327 -2.55 8.65 11.90
CA GLY A 327 -2.06 9.57 12.92
C GLY A 327 -2.92 9.50 14.17
N ILE A 328 -2.31 9.74 15.33
CA ILE A 328 -3.00 9.94 16.60
C ILE A 328 -2.84 11.43 16.95
N SER A 329 -3.95 12.13 17.18
CA SER A 329 -3.93 13.52 17.62
C SER A 329 -3.58 13.66 19.11
N PRO A 330 -3.22 14.84 19.61
CA PRO A 330 -2.91 15.05 21.02
C PRO A 330 -4.01 14.67 22.01
N ASP A 331 -5.27 14.70 21.56
CA ASP A 331 -6.46 14.28 22.30
C ASP A 331 -6.83 12.80 22.13
N GLY A 332 -6.01 12.03 21.37
CA GLY A 332 -6.18 10.58 21.17
C GLY A 332 -7.11 10.20 20.01
N GLU A 333 -7.54 11.17 19.19
CA GLU A 333 -8.36 10.87 18.02
C GLU A 333 -7.53 10.28 16.88
N ILE A 334 -8.10 9.28 16.21
CA ILE A 334 -7.46 8.62 15.06
C ILE A 334 -7.76 9.39 13.78
N LYS A 335 -6.74 9.60 12.95
CA LYS A 335 -6.85 10.19 11.62
C LYS A 335 -6.23 9.27 10.57
N ILE A 336 -7.02 8.88 9.58
CA ILE A 336 -6.58 8.02 8.46
C ILE A 336 -5.77 8.87 7.49
N LEU A 337 -4.48 8.60 7.38
CA LEU A 337 -3.56 9.36 6.53
C LEU A 337 -3.47 8.78 5.11
N GLU A 338 -3.43 7.43 5.01
CA GLU A 338 -3.33 6.72 3.73
C GLU A 338 -3.75 5.24 3.89
N VAL A 339 -4.40 4.70 2.86
CA VAL A 339 -4.60 3.26 2.68
C VAL A 339 -3.64 2.77 1.60
N ASN A 340 -2.78 1.81 1.94
CA ASN A 340 -1.72 1.31 1.08
C ASN A 340 -2.05 -0.11 0.58
N PRO A 341 -2.38 -0.28 -0.72
CA PRO A 341 -2.79 -1.56 -1.27
C PRO A 341 -1.65 -2.56 -1.50
N VAL A 342 -0.40 -2.14 -1.36
CA VAL A 342 0.80 -2.99 -1.54
C VAL A 342 1.75 -2.74 -0.38
N PRO A 343 1.44 -3.22 0.83
CA PRO A 343 2.24 -2.92 2.01
C PRO A 343 3.63 -3.57 1.93
N GLY A 344 4.68 -2.73 2.10
CA GLY A 344 6.06 -3.20 2.18
C GLY A 344 6.36 -3.90 3.50
N ARG A 345 7.41 -4.72 3.51
CA ARG A 345 7.87 -5.47 4.70
C ARG A 345 9.18 -4.94 5.31
N LYS A 346 9.69 -3.82 4.79
CA LYS A 346 10.95 -3.23 5.27
C LYS A 346 10.87 -2.83 6.74
N MET A 347 9.73 -2.28 7.18
CA MET A 347 9.50 -1.89 8.57
C MET A 347 9.57 -3.09 9.51
N LEU A 348 8.89 -4.17 9.18
CA LEU A 348 8.89 -5.38 10.01
C LEU A 348 10.28 -5.96 10.13
N ARG A 349 11.07 -5.95 9.07
CA ARG A 349 12.47 -6.39 9.11
C ARG A 349 13.33 -5.57 10.09
N GLN A 350 13.02 -4.27 10.26
CA GLN A 350 13.77 -3.40 11.16
C GLN A 350 13.45 -3.65 12.63
N ILE A 351 12.22 -4.07 12.95
CA ILE A 351 11.77 -4.25 14.32
C ILE A 351 11.80 -5.71 14.79
N ASN A 352 11.40 -6.66 13.93
CA ASN A 352 11.33 -8.07 14.26
C ASN A 352 11.30 -8.94 13.00
N ALA A 353 12.34 -9.76 12.82
CA ALA A 353 12.47 -10.64 11.66
C ALA A 353 11.40 -11.75 11.62
N ASP A 354 11.03 -12.30 12.78
CA ASP A 354 10.03 -13.36 12.88
C ASP A 354 8.63 -12.85 12.55
N LEU A 355 8.28 -11.65 13.01
CA LEU A 355 7.03 -10.99 12.66
C LEU A 355 6.96 -10.72 11.15
N ARG A 356 8.10 -10.36 10.52
CA ARG A 356 8.18 -10.26 9.06
C ARG A 356 7.88 -11.60 8.40
N MET A 357 8.52 -12.69 8.84
CA MET A 357 8.30 -14.03 8.27
C MET A 357 6.86 -14.51 8.51
N GLN A 358 6.31 -14.27 9.69
CA GLN A 358 4.90 -14.54 9.97
C GLN A 358 3.98 -13.80 8.99
N SER A 359 4.22 -12.51 8.71
CA SER A 359 3.42 -11.73 7.75
C SER A 359 3.48 -12.28 6.31
N LEU A 360 4.57 -12.96 5.94
CA LEU A 360 4.68 -13.63 4.64
C LEU A 360 3.91 -14.96 4.65
N ARG A 361 4.03 -15.74 5.73
CA ARG A 361 3.30 -17.01 5.90
C ARG A 361 1.79 -16.79 5.88
N THR A 362 1.31 -15.73 6.52
CA THR A 362 -0.12 -15.39 6.55
C THR A 362 -0.75 -15.32 5.15
N VAL A 363 -0.06 -14.70 4.17
CA VAL A 363 -0.56 -14.65 2.79
C VAL A 363 -0.70 -16.05 2.19
N ILE A 364 0.27 -16.92 2.41
CA ILE A 364 0.24 -18.30 1.88
C ILE A 364 -0.85 -19.12 2.60
N THR A 365 -0.99 -18.96 3.91
CA THR A 365 -2.08 -19.60 4.69
C THR A 365 -3.44 -19.18 4.16
N TYR A 366 -3.63 -17.89 3.85
CA TYR A 366 -4.87 -17.41 3.24
C TYR A 366 -5.15 -18.06 1.89
N VAL A 367 -4.15 -18.16 1.01
CA VAL A 367 -4.31 -18.85 -0.29
C VAL A 367 -4.70 -20.31 -0.09
N LEU A 368 -4.09 -21.01 0.86
CA LEU A 368 -4.43 -22.39 1.18
C LEU A 368 -5.86 -22.54 1.69
N SER A 369 -6.34 -21.63 2.55
CA SER A 369 -7.73 -21.62 3.01
C SER A 369 -8.73 -21.39 1.88
N LEU A 370 -8.40 -20.53 0.92
CA LEU A 370 -9.23 -20.30 -0.26
C LEU A 370 -9.29 -21.55 -1.15
N ARG A 371 -8.17 -22.26 -1.32
CA ARG A 371 -8.13 -23.53 -2.07
C ARG A 371 -9.05 -24.60 -1.47
N GLU A 372 -9.00 -24.77 -0.17
CA GLU A 372 -9.85 -25.71 0.56
C GLU A 372 -11.34 -25.39 0.33
N MET A 373 -11.68 -24.10 0.37
CA MET A 373 -13.06 -23.64 0.13
C MET A 373 -13.56 -23.95 -1.29
N ILE A 374 -12.71 -23.85 -2.32
CA ILE A 374 -13.09 -24.14 -3.71
C ILE A 374 -12.98 -25.64 -4.06
N GLY A 375 -12.70 -26.49 -3.07
CA GLY A 375 -12.70 -27.94 -3.24
C GLY A 375 -11.51 -28.50 -4.02
N VAL A 376 -10.39 -27.78 -4.11
CA VAL A 376 -9.18 -28.28 -4.79
C VAL A 376 -8.26 -28.98 -3.79
N PRO A 377 -8.09 -30.32 -3.87
CA PRO A 377 -7.30 -31.06 -2.90
C PRO A 377 -5.80 -30.71 -3.01
N ARG A 378 -5.07 -30.83 -1.89
CA ARG A 378 -3.61 -30.74 -1.85
C ARG A 378 -3.02 -31.95 -2.59
N LYS A 379 -2.52 -31.78 -3.80
CA LYS A 379 -1.67 -32.81 -4.41
C LYS A 379 -0.31 -32.82 -3.70
N GLY A 380 0.16 -33.98 -3.30
CA GLY A 380 1.53 -34.16 -2.81
C GLY A 380 2.53 -33.76 -3.91
N LEU A 381 3.46 -32.86 -3.60
CA LEU A 381 4.64 -32.57 -4.42
C LEU A 381 5.65 -33.70 -4.30
#